data_4d30f88e7db6d6326a2fa0d06c1714c4
#
_entry.id   4d30f88e7db6d6326a2fa0d06c1714c4
#
_cell.length_a   1.000
_cell.length_b   1.000
_cell.length_c   1.000
_cell.angle_alpha   90.00
_cell.angle_beta   90.00
_cell.angle_gamma   90.00
#
_symmetry.space_group_name_H-M   'P 1'
#
loop_
_entity.id
_entity.type
_entity.pdbx_description
1 polymer ?
#
loop_
_entity_poly.entity_id
_entity_poly.type
_entity_poly.pdbx_seq_one_letter_code
_entity_poly.pdbx_strand_id
1 'polypeptide(L)'
;IWRGKRDALPSAEVANLFTSGLLSIHPQDALEFLRTPPPPEECAFLLERQMYEDLHSQTMLRCCFDRYQASAVVGWPDEDVLFNLRGAKVLNPSHAHVLRLMKAVDADQPLDTFEEILSEDPLLAYRLMLFANSAALGARQPIDSLRRALVLLGYSPLQKWLGNLLLHACEEPDLQPVRQSMVQRAQLTSLLLDAGVSQELRSEVYLCGLFSRLDDILGEPLEDSLARLPLSERIPDAALRQEGPYASSLEMAIALENETGAEAVRDLCEQHGMHLETINRTLLRLISSWRSQTPRW
;
A
#
# COMPACT_ATOMS: atom_id res chain seq x y z
N ILE A 1 -1.51 15.71 22.68
CA ILE A 1 -1.10 15.98 21.28
C ILE A 1 -1.64 17.36 20.92
N TRP A 2 -0.76 18.25 20.52
CA TRP A 2 -1.14 19.57 20.02
C TRP A 2 -1.22 19.50 18.49
N ARG A 3 -2.34 20.00 17.92
CA ARG A 3 -2.53 20.13 16.49
C ARG A 3 -2.82 21.59 16.19
N GLY A 4 -2.01 22.25 15.38
CA GLY A 4 -2.22 23.65 15.06
C GLY A 4 -1.24 24.20 14.03
N LYS A 5 -1.58 25.38 13.52
CA LYS A 5 -0.74 26.12 12.58
C LYS A 5 0.44 26.78 13.31
N ARG A 6 1.48 27.12 12.55
CA ARG A 6 2.69 27.79 13.03
C ARG A 6 2.39 29.04 13.87
N ASP A 7 1.45 29.86 13.40
CA ASP A 7 1.06 31.12 14.06
C ASP A 7 0.37 30.92 15.42
N ALA A 8 -0.03 29.67 15.72
CA ALA A 8 -0.67 29.26 16.95
C ALA A 8 0.25 28.41 17.85
N LEU A 9 1.57 28.43 17.61
CA LEU A 9 2.53 27.76 18.50
C LEU A 9 2.35 28.26 19.93
N PRO A 10 2.26 27.35 20.91
CA PRO A 10 2.11 27.75 22.31
C PRO A 10 3.33 28.54 22.78
N SER A 11 3.11 29.48 23.71
CA SER A 11 4.21 30.19 24.35
C SER A 11 5.19 29.23 25.03
N ALA A 12 6.44 29.64 25.23
CA ALA A 12 7.47 28.80 25.85
C ALA A 12 7.04 28.17 27.19
N GLU A 13 6.17 28.86 27.94
CA GLU A 13 5.61 28.36 29.21
C GLU A 13 4.63 27.22 29.01
N VAL A 14 3.78 27.29 27.97
CA VAL A 14 2.86 26.20 27.58
C VAL A 14 3.64 25.07 26.96
N ALA A 15 4.68 25.37 26.15
CA ALA A 15 5.55 24.37 25.55
C ALA A 15 6.27 23.50 26.59
N ASN A 16 6.67 24.05 27.73
CA ASN A 16 7.26 23.29 28.85
C ASN A 16 6.29 22.28 29.47
N LEU A 17 4.99 22.48 29.38
CA LEU A 17 3.98 21.51 29.78
C LEU A 17 3.85 20.35 28.77
N PHE A 18 4.29 20.55 27.53
CA PHE A 18 4.25 19.57 26.47
C PHE A 18 5.61 18.88 26.19
N THR A 19 6.65 19.14 26.98
CA THR A 19 7.98 18.51 26.81
C THR A 19 7.97 16.98 26.92
N SER A 20 6.90 16.41 27.45
CA SER A 20 6.62 14.97 27.42
C SER A 20 5.53 14.58 26.41
N GLY A 21 4.97 15.54 25.68
CA GLY A 21 3.89 15.33 24.72
C GLY A 21 4.42 15.19 23.29
N LEU A 22 3.69 14.46 22.47
CA LEU A 22 3.93 14.37 21.04
C LEU A 22 3.23 15.56 20.35
N LEU A 23 3.97 16.34 19.58
CA LEU A 23 3.43 17.33 18.65
C LEU A 23 3.13 16.64 17.33
N SER A 24 1.93 16.87 16.82
CA SER A 24 1.56 16.49 15.48
C SER A 24 1.49 17.74 14.62
N ILE A 25 2.21 17.77 13.52
CA ILE A 25 2.31 18.91 12.61
C ILE A 25 1.70 18.49 11.27
N HIS A 26 0.72 19.30 10.81
CA HIS A 26 0.09 19.06 9.52
C HIS A 26 1.08 19.29 8.36
N PRO A 27 1.00 18.53 7.22
CA PRO A 27 1.97 18.59 6.12
C PRO A 27 2.11 19.96 5.49
N GLN A 28 1.02 20.72 5.37
CA GLN A 28 1.07 22.09 4.83
C GLN A 28 1.88 23.01 5.71
N ASP A 29 1.76 22.87 7.01
CA ASP A 29 2.55 23.61 7.98
C ASP A 29 4.01 23.16 7.97
N ALA A 30 4.27 21.88 7.78
CA ALA A 30 5.63 21.34 7.64
C ALA A 30 6.32 21.85 6.37
N LEU A 31 5.62 21.94 5.23
CA LEU A 31 6.14 22.56 4.00
C LEU A 31 6.47 24.05 4.21
N GLU A 32 5.68 24.77 4.96
CA GLU A 32 5.94 26.16 5.29
C GLU A 32 7.19 26.29 6.19
N PHE A 33 7.38 25.40 7.16
CA PHE A 33 8.60 25.31 7.95
C PHE A 33 9.86 25.00 7.11
N LEU A 34 9.72 24.24 6.03
CA LEU A 34 10.83 23.94 5.11
C LEU A 34 11.19 25.12 4.20
N ARG A 35 10.22 25.96 3.85
CA ARG A 35 10.41 27.12 2.95
C ARG A 35 10.87 28.38 3.65
N THR A 36 10.62 28.51 4.95
CA THR A 36 11.00 29.68 5.77
C THR A 36 12.29 29.42 6.53
N PRO A 37 13.06 30.48 6.89
CA PRO A 37 14.20 30.32 7.76
C PRO A 37 13.81 29.62 9.06
N PRO A 38 14.74 28.90 9.71
CA PRO A 38 14.44 28.17 10.92
C PRO A 38 13.69 29.07 11.93
N PRO A 39 12.72 28.49 12.66
CA PRO A 39 12.04 29.24 13.71
C PRO A 39 13.07 29.80 14.70
N PRO A 40 12.75 30.88 15.40
CA PRO A 40 13.63 31.42 16.43
C PRO A 40 14.14 30.31 17.34
N GLU A 41 15.41 30.39 17.77
CA GLU A 41 16.04 29.37 18.62
C GLU A 41 15.18 28.97 19.83
N GLU A 42 14.38 29.91 20.32
CA GLU A 42 13.42 29.72 21.41
C GLU A 42 12.31 28.69 21.10
N CYS A 43 12.03 28.44 19.83
CA CYS A 43 11.00 27.47 19.38
C CYS A 43 11.57 26.22 18.72
N ALA A 44 12.89 26.17 18.44
CA ALA A 44 13.51 25.06 17.74
C ALA A 44 13.31 23.72 18.47
N PHE A 45 13.35 23.73 19.80
CA PHE A 45 13.13 22.54 20.63
C PHE A 45 11.71 21.95 20.52
N LEU A 46 10.72 22.76 20.12
CA LEU A 46 9.35 22.31 19.92
C LEU A 46 9.20 21.40 18.68
N LEU A 47 10.14 21.52 17.74
CA LEU A 47 10.15 20.74 16.51
C LEU A 47 11.01 19.48 16.63
N GLU A 48 11.95 19.47 17.58
CA GLU A 48 12.83 18.35 17.78
C GLU A 48 12.15 17.21 18.52
N ARG A 49 12.44 15.96 18.09
CA ARG A 49 12.00 14.72 18.74
C ARG A 49 10.47 14.58 18.85
N GLN A 50 9.73 15.23 17.96
CA GLN A 50 8.28 15.13 17.89
C GLN A 50 7.84 14.02 16.96
N MET A 51 6.57 13.72 16.97
CA MET A 51 5.91 12.86 15.98
C MET A 51 5.26 13.76 14.93
N TYR A 52 5.52 13.47 13.66
CA TYR A 52 4.93 14.15 12.52
C TYR A 52 3.88 13.24 11.90
N GLU A 53 2.71 13.79 11.60
CA GLU A 53 1.60 13.08 10.96
C GLU A 53 1.40 13.58 9.52
N ASP A 54 0.70 12.77 8.73
CA ASP A 54 0.22 13.10 7.38
C ASP A 54 1.36 13.50 6.41
N LEU A 55 2.46 12.76 6.48
CA LEU A 55 3.61 12.97 5.60
C LEU A 55 3.48 12.09 4.36
N HIS A 56 3.32 12.76 3.21
CA HIS A 56 3.18 12.12 1.90
C HIS A 56 4.42 12.25 1.01
N SER A 57 5.46 12.94 1.48
CA SER A 57 6.68 13.18 0.71
C SER A 57 7.90 12.54 1.36
N GLN A 58 8.67 11.79 0.58
CA GLN A 58 9.95 11.20 1.00
C GLN A 58 10.97 12.28 1.37
N THR A 59 10.95 13.40 0.66
CA THR A 59 11.83 14.53 0.96
C THR A 59 11.50 15.13 2.33
N MET A 60 10.22 15.28 2.65
CA MET A 60 9.78 15.76 3.96
C MET A 60 10.11 14.77 5.06
N LEU A 61 9.89 13.47 4.83
CA LEU A 61 10.22 12.42 5.78
C LEU A 61 11.71 12.47 6.15
N ARG A 62 12.61 12.54 5.16
CA ARG A 62 14.05 12.70 5.39
C ARG A 62 14.37 13.96 6.20
N CYS A 63 13.75 15.10 5.86
CA CYS A 63 13.93 16.34 6.60
C CYS A 63 13.49 16.23 8.06
N CYS A 64 12.38 15.57 8.34
CA CYS A 64 11.91 15.34 9.71
C CYS A 64 12.93 14.54 10.53
N PHE A 65 13.52 13.49 9.98
CA PHE A 65 14.52 12.70 10.69
C PHE A 65 15.88 13.41 10.78
N ASP A 66 16.37 13.97 9.68
CA ASP A 66 17.73 14.52 9.61
C ASP A 66 17.83 15.88 10.33
N ARG A 67 16.84 16.74 10.17
CA ARG A 67 16.88 18.11 10.72
C ARG A 67 16.22 18.22 12.08
N TYR A 68 15.06 17.57 12.27
CA TYR A 68 14.27 17.70 13.49
C TYR A 68 14.39 16.49 14.41
N GLN A 69 15.18 15.47 14.03
CA GLN A 69 15.38 14.26 14.82
C GLN A 69 14.04 13.64 15.26
N ALA A 70 13.08 13.57 14.35
CA ALA A 70 11.74 13.09 14.62
C ALA A 70 11.77 11.75 15.37
N SER A 71 10.93 11.62 16.38
CA SER A 71 10.76 10.37 17.14
C SER A 71 9.99 9.33 16.33
N ALA A 72 9.03 9.80 15.52
CA ALA A 72 8.24 8.98 14.61
C ALA A 72 7.62 9.85 13.51
N VAL A 73 7.26 9.22 12.42
CA VAL A 73 6.52 9.82 11.32
C VAL A 73 5.35 8.90 10.97
N VAL A 74 4.18 9.46 10.76
CA VAL A 74 2.96 8.77 10.31
C VAL A 74 2.58 9.32 8.95
N GLY A 75 2.37 8.43 7.98
CA GLY A 75 1.99 8.77 6.61
C GLY A 75 2.65 7.83 5.60
N TRP A 76 2.30 8.02 4.34
CA TRP A 76 2.85 7.29 3.20
C TRP A 76 3.68 8.24 2.34
N PRO A 77 5.01 8.20 2.40
CA PRO A 77 5.87 9.12 1.65
C PRO A 77 6.00 8.68 0.19
N ASP A 78 4.92 8.77 -0.57
CA ASP A 78 4.78 8.27 -1.93
C ASP A 78 4.57 9.37 -2.99
N GLU A 79 4.09 10.57 -2.63
CA GLU A 79 3.72 11.60 -3.61
C GLU A 79 4.87 12.05 -4.51
N ASP A 80 6.01 12.42 -3.94
CA ASP A 80 7.17 12.86 -4.72
C ASP A 80 7.84 11.70 -5.45
N VAL A 81 7.80 10.51 -4.91
CA VAL A 81 8.27 9.29 -5.57
C VAL A 81 7.42 9.02 -6.81
N LEU A 82 6.10 8.99 -6.67
CA LEU A 82 5.18 8.78 -7.78
C LEU A 82 5.25 9.92 -8.80
N PHE A 83 5.39 11.18 -8.36
CA PHE A 83 5.56 12.31 -9.25
C PHE A 83 6.83 12.19 -10.12
N ASN A 84 7.95 11.80 -9.52
CA ASN A 84 9.22 11.62 -10.22
C ASN A 84 9.19 10.41 -11.17
N LEU A 85 8.36 9.42 -10.88
CA LEU A 85 8.19 8.22 -11.70
C LEU A 85 7.20 8.43 -12.86
N ARG A 86 6.30 9.41 -12.78
CA ARG A 86 5.40 9.81 -13.87
C ARG A 86 6.21 10.40 -15.03
N GLY A 87 6.63 9.59 -15.96
CA GLY A 87 7.46 9.96 -17.10
C GLY A 87 8.78 9.22 -17.19
N ALA A 88 9.13 8.45 -16.18
CA ALA A 88 10.21 7.49 -16.23
C ALA A 88 9.71 6.15 -16.80
N LYS A 89 10.65 5.31 -17.23
CA LYS A 89 10.44 3.97 -17.77
C LYS A 89 9.41 3.15 -16.98
N VAL A 90 8.73 2.23 -17.71
CA VAL A 90 7.86 1.19 -17.13
C VAL A 90 8.47 0.62 -15.85
N LEU A 91 7.78 0.80 -14.74
CA LEU A 91 8.22 0.25 -13.45
C LEU A 91 8.24 -1.28 -13.51
N ASN A 92 9.21 -1.85 -12.83
CA ASN A 92 9.42 -3.28 -12.80
C ASN A 92 9.19 -3.85 -11.40
N PRO A 93 8.88 -5.16 -11.28
CA PRO A 93 8.77 -5.82 -9.98
C PRO A 93 10.03 -5.68 -9.14
N SER A 94 9.88 -5.80 -7.84
CA SER A 94 10.98 -5.75 -6.90
C SER A 94 11.99 -6.88 -7.14
N HIS A 95 13.26 -6.54 -7.27
CA HIS A 95 14.35 -7.51 -7.39
C HIS A 95 14.33 -8.53 -6.23
N ALA A 96 14.08 -8.06 -5.01
CA ALA A 96 14.02 -8.92 -3.83
C ALA A 96 12.88 -9.96 -3.91
N HIS A 97 11.68 -9.57 -4.38
CA HIS A 97 10.55 -10.49 -4.53
C HIS A 97 10.76 -11.47 -5.67
N VAL A 98 11.32 -11.05 -6.80
CA VAL A 98 11.69 -11.94 -7.90
C VAL A 98 12.68 -13.00 -7.43
N LEU A 99 13.76 -12.59 -6.74
CA LEU A 99 14.74 -13.54 -6.19
C LEU A 99 14.15 -14.49 -5.14
N ARG A 100 13.27 -13.98 -4.28
CA ARG A 100 12.61 -14.78 -3.26
C ARG A 100 11.71 -15.84 -3.89
N LEU A 101 10.96 -15.50 -4.95
CA LEU A 101 10.14 -16.45 -5.69
C LEU A 101 11.00 -17.47 -6.44
N MET A 102 12.12 -17.06 -7.07
CA MET A 102 13.05 -17.99 -7.70
C MET A 102 13.59 -19.02 -6.70
N LYS A 103 14.05 -18.57 -5.53
CA LYS A 103 14.52 -19.47 -4.47
C LYS A 103 13.44 -20.44 -3.99
N ALA A 104 12.20 -19.98 -3.89
CA ALA A 104 11.07 -20.83 -3.51
C ALA A 104 10.79 -21.90 -4.57
N VAL A 105 10.85 -21.52 -5.86
CA VAL A 105 10.72 -22.46 -6.99
C VAL A 105 11.87 -23.49 -7.00
N ASP A 106 13.12 -23.05 -6.82
CA ASP A 106 14.29 -23.93 -6.79
C ASP A 106 14.26 -24.92 -5.59
N ALA A 107 13.59 -24.53 -4.51
CA ALA A 107 13.41 -25.34 -3.31
C ALA A 107 12.14 -26.21 -3.34
N ASP A 108 11.44 -26.30 -4.47
CA ASP A 108 10.20 -27.04 -4.66
C ASP A 108 9.14 -26.74 -3.59
N GLN A 109 9.04 -25.47 -3.16
CA GLN A 109 8.07 -25.06 -2.14
C GLN A 109 6.62 -25.18 -2.65
N PRO A 110 5.63 -25.26 -1.74
CA PRO A 110 4.21 -25.35 -2.12
C PRO A 110 3.74 -24.12 -2.89
N LEU A 111 2.72 -24.31 -3.74
CA LEU A 111 2.09 -23.23 -4.52
C LEU A 111 1.57 -22.08 -3.62
N ASP A 112 1.13 -22.38 -2.40
CA ASP A 112 0.67 -21.38 -1.45
C ASP A 112 1.77 -20.36 -1.09
N THR A 113 3.02 -20.83 -0.97
CA THR A 113 4.19 -19.95 -0.76
C THR A 113 4.45 -19.04 -1.97
N PHE A 114 4.26 -19.57 -3.19
CA PHE A 114 4.43 -18.75 -4.40
C PHE A 114 3.34 -17.69 -4.49
N GLU A 115 2.10 -18.06 -4.20
CA GLU A 115 0.95 -17.14 -4.17
C GLU A 115 1.17 -16.03 -3.14
N GLU A 116 1.68 -16.37 -1.94
CA GLU A 116 2.04 -15.41 -0.90
C GLU A 116 3.09 -14.41 -1.38
N ILE A 117 4.21 -14.89 -1.95
CA ILE A 117 5.28 -14.02 -2.45
C ILE A 117 4.79 -13.10 -3.58
N LEU A 118 3.98 -13.61 -4.49
CA LEU A 118 3.37 -12.84 -5.57
C LEU A 118 2.44 -11.74 -5.03
N SER A 119 1.69 -12.05 -3.99
CA SER A 119 0.75 -11.13 -3.38
C SER A 119 1.42 -9.96 -2.66
N GLU A 120 2.70 -10.07 -2.34
CA GLU A 120 3.47 -9.00 -1.70
C GLU A 120 4.05 -7.97 -2.68
N ASP A 121 3.99 -8.21 -4.00
CA ASP A 121 4.43 -7.25 -5.02
C ASP A 121 3.37 -7.09 -6.12
N PRO A 122 2.64 -5.95 -6.15
CA PRO A 122 1.58 -5.70 -7.12
C PRO A 122 2.01 -5.83 -8.58
N LEU A 123 3.23 -5.36 -8.90
CA LEU A 123 3.77 -5.44 -10.27
C LEU A 123 4.15 -6.87 -10.65
N LEU A 124 4.66 -7.65 -9.71
CA LEU A 124 4.98 -9.06 -9.95
C LEU A 124 3.69 -9.85 -10.19
N ALA A 125 2.66 -9.64 -9.37
CA ALA A 125 1.34 -10.23 -9.52
C ALA A 125 0.71 -9.87 -10.89
N TYR A 126 0.68 -8.57 -11.21
CA TYR A 126 0.14 -8.07 -12.47
C TYR A 126 0.84 -8.69 -13.70
N ARG A 127 2.18 -8.69 -13.70
CA ARG A 127 2.97 -9.26 -14.79
C ARG A 127 2.81 -10.77 -14.95
N LEU A 128 2.67 -11.50 -13.84
CA LEU A 128 2.36 -12.93 -13.90
C LEU A 128 1.02 -13.18 -14.57
N MET A 129 0.00 -12.40 -14.20
CA MET A 129 -1.33 -12.50 -14.79
C MET A 129 -1.32 -12.18 -16.30
N LEU A 130 -0.59 -11.14 -16.71
CA LEU A 130 -0.39 -10.82 -18.13
C LEU A 130 0.32 -11.97 -18.86
N PHE A 131 1.39 -12.50 -18.28
CA PHE A 131 2.15 -13.58 -18.88
C PHE A 131 1.30 -14.85 -19.03
N ALA A 132 0.57 -15.24 -18.00
CA ALA A 132 -0.31 -16.42 -18.03
C ALA A 132 -1.42 -16.31 -19.08
N ASN A 133 -1.89 -15.10 -19.37
CA ASN A 133 -2.92 -14.82 -20.37
C ASN A 133 -2.34 -14.48 -21.76
N SER A 134 -1.01 -14.54 -21.93
CA SER A 134 -0.40 -14.26 -23.22
C SER A 134 -0.67 -15.36 -24.24
N ALA A 135 -0.77 -14.98 -25.51
CA ALA A 135 -0.94 -15.93 -26.62
C ALA A 135 0.16 -17.01 -26.69
N ALA A 136 1.35 -16.71 -26.13
CA ALA A 136 2.48 -17.64 -26.11
C ALA A 136 2.22 -18.92 -25.29
N LEU A 137 1.33 -18.85 -24.31
CA LEU A 137 0.97 -19.99 -23.46
C LEU A 137 -0.28 -20.75 -23.94
N GLY A 138 -1.03 -20.16 -24.88
CA GLY A 138 -2.17 -20.83 -25.51
C GLY A 138 -3.27 -21.25 -24.54
N ALA A 139 -3.48 -20.46 -23.48
CA ALA A 139 -4.52 -20.73 -22.50
C ALA A 139 -5.89 -20.80 -23.22
N ARG A 140 -6.59 -21.90 -23.04
CA ARG A 140 -7.92 -22.12 -23.66
C ARG A 140 -9.03 -21.34 -22.96
N GLN A 141 -8.80 -20.97 -21.72
CA GLN A 141 -9.72 -20.20 -20.90
C GLN A 141 -8.96 -19.06 -20.24
N PRO A 142 -9.62 -17.93 -20.00
CA PRO A 142 -9.06 -16.80 -19.28
C PRO A 142 -8.59 -17.20 -17.88
N ILE A 143 -7.42 -16.71 -17.48
CA ILE A 143 -6.81 -16.94 -16.18
C ILE A 143 -7.07 -15.70 -15.32
N ASP A 144 -7.89 -15.83 -14.31
CA ASP A 144 -8.43 -14.76 -13.47
C ASP A 144 -7.84 -14.72 -12.04
N SER A 145 -6.92 -15.67 -11.72
CA SER A 145 -6.31 -15.72 -10.40
C SER A 145 -4.84 -16.12 -10.44
N LEU A 146 -4.05 -15.67 -9.45
CA LEU A 146 -2.63 -16.02 -9.31
C LEU A 146 -2.43 -17.53 -9.21
N ARG A 147 -3.28 -18.21 -8.44
CA ARG A 147 -3.22 -19.66 -8.26
C ARG A 147 -3.41 -20.40 -9.57
N ARG A 148 -4.39 -20.00 -10.38
CA ARG A 148 -4.61 -20.60 -11.71
C ARG A 148 -3.44 -20.32 -12.65
N ALA A 149 -2.86 -19.11 -12.59
CA ALA A 149 -1.67 -18.78 -13.36
C ALA A 149 -0.49 -19.69 -13.00
N LEU A 150 -0.24 -19.89 -11.72
CA LEU A 150 0.84 -20.76 -11.23
C LEU A 150 0.62 -22.24 -11.65
N VAL A 151 -0.60 -22.74 -11.52
CA VAL A 151 -0.95 -24.11 -11.93
C VAL A 151 -0.78 -24.31 -13.43
N LEU A 152 -1.21 -23.35 -14.25
CA LEU A 152 -1.07 -23.41 -15.71
C LEU A 152 0.40 -23.41 -16.14
N LEU A 153 1.20 -22.54 -15.56
CA LEU A 153 2.61 -22.39 -15.91
C LEU A 153 3.43 -23.62 -15.48
N GLY A 154 3.21 -24.10 -14.28
CA GLY A 154 4.10 -25.07 -13.65
C GLY A 154 5.51 -24.52 -13.41
N TYR A 155 6.39 -25.34 -12.85
CA TYR A 155 7.71 -24.90 -12.36
C TYR A 155 8.66 -24.41 -13.46
N SER A 156 8.82 -25.17 -14.55
CA SER A 156 9.85 -24.86 -15.56
C SER A 156 9.58 -23.60 -16.37
N PRO A 157 8.37 -23.32 -16.88
CA PRO A 157 8.06 -22.04 -17.51
C PRO A 157 8.12 -20.87 -16.54
N LEU A 158 7.69 -21.07 -15.28
CA LEU A 158 7.77 -20.05 -14.23
C LEU A 158 9.23 -19.66 -13.96
N GLN A 159 10.12 -20.64 -13.79
CA GLN A 159 11.55 -20.40 -13.57
C GLN A 159 12.19 -19.61 -14.72
N LYS A 160 11.90 -20.01 -15.98
CA LYS A 160 12.41 -19.28 -17.16
C LYS A 160 11.91 -17.85 -17.22
N TRP A 161 10.62 -17.64 -16.93
CA TRP A 161 10.01 -16.32 -16.92
C TRP A 161 10.65 -15.43 -15.83
N LEU A 162 10.84 -15.96 -14.62
CA LEU A 162 11.51 -15.26 -13.52
C LEU A 162 12.96 -14.90 -13.84
N GLY A 163 13.70 -15.80 -14.50
CA GLY A 163 15.06 -15.51 -14.95
C GLY A 163 15.14 -14.34 -15.92
N ASN A 164 14.20 -14.26 -16.88
CA ASN A 164 14.10 -13.11 -17.78
C ASN A 164 13.67 -11.83 -17.05
N LEU A 165 12.75 -11.95 -16.10
CA LEU A 165 12.23 -10.81 -15.35
C LEU A 165 13.30 -10.21 -14.44
N LEU A 166 14.18 -11.03 -13.85
CA LEU A 166 15.25 -10.60 -12.97
C LEU A 166 16.20 -9.60 -13.61
N LEU A 167 16.47 -9.74 -14.93
CA LEU A 167 17.32 -8.81 -15.67
C LEU A 167 16.76 -7.38 -15.72
N HIS A 168 15.47 -7.23 -15.50
CA HIS A 168 14.74 -5.97 -15.55
C HIS A 168 14.14 -5.59 -14.19
N ALA A 169 14.37 -6.40 -13.17
CA ALA A 169 13.82 -6.12 -11.83
C ALA A 169 14.41 -4.84 -11.23
N CYS A 170 13.60 -4.16 -10.41
CA CYS A 170 13.90 -2.86 -9.88
C CYS A 170 14.39 -2.96 -8.43
N GLU A 171 15.51 -2.30 -8.12
CA GLU A 171 16.04 -2.15 -6.76
C GLU A 171 15.65 -0.81 -6.11
N GLU A 172 14.61 -0.14 -6.62
CA GLU A 172 14.17 1.17 -6.15
C GLU A 172 13.56 1.08 -4.73
N PRO A 173 14.32 1.42 -3.68
CA PRO A 173 13.81 1.32 -2.30
C PRO A 173 12.70 2.34 -2.02
N ASP A 174 12.69 3.46 -2.72
CA ASP A 174 11.70 4.52 -2.55
C ASP A 174 10.29 4.08 -3.03
N LEU A 175 10.18 3.02 -3.85
CA LEU A 175 8.91 2.39 -4.23
C LEU A 175 8.34 1.44 -3.16
N GLN A 176 9.12 1.08 -2.17
CA GLN A 176 8.67 0.13 -1.15
C GLN A 176 7.43 0.62 -0.37
N PRO A 177 7.32 1.89 0.06
CA PRO A 177 6.11 2.38 0.71
C PRO A 177 4.88 2.28 -0.21
N VAL A 178 5.01 2.61 -1.50
CA VAL A 178 3.91 2.53 -2.47
C VAL A 178 3.41 1.08 -2.60
N ARG A 179 4.31 0.13 -2.83
CA ARG A 179 3.96 -1.29 -2.93
C ARG A 179 3.30 -1.79 -1.65
N GLN A 180 3.84 -1.39 -0.51
CA GLN A 180 3.33 -1.80 0.79
C GLN A 180 1.93 -1.24 1.05
N SER A 181 1.64 0.01 0.69
CA SER A 181 0.30 0.57 0.81
C SER A 181 -0.73 -0.20 -0.03
N MET A 182 -0.37 -0.59 -1.26
CA MET A 182 -1.24 -1.41 -2.11
C MET A 182 -1.52 -2.79 -1.51
N VAL A 183 -0.49 -3.44 -0.96
CA VAL A 183 -0.64 -4.74 -0.28
C VAL A 183 -1.52 -4.61 0.98
N GLN A 184 -1.37 -3.54 1.74
CA GLN A 184 -2.19 -3.29 2.93
C GLN A 184 -3.65 -3.06 2.56
N ARG A 185 -3.92 -2.29 1.49
CA ARG A 185 -5.26 -2.13 0.94
C ARG A 185 -5.87 -3.48 0.55
N ALA A 186 -5.13 -4.31 -0.16
CA ALA A 186 -5.56 -5.64 -0.55
C ALA A 186 -5.93 -6.52 0.66
N GLN A 187 -5.07 -6.49 1.69
CA GLN A 187 -5.32 -7.22 2.95
C GLN A 187 -6.58 -6.70 3.66
N LEU A 188 -6.73 -5.38 3.80
CA LEU A 188 -7.92 -4.77 4.40
C LEU A 188 -9.18 -5.14 3.64
N THR A 189 -9.21 -4.93 2.32
CA THR A 189 -10.35 -5.24 1.47
C THR A 189 -10.79 -6.69 1.64
N SER A 190 -9.83 -7.62 1.62
CA SER A 190 -10.10 -9.05 1.80
C SER A 190 -10.56 -9.43 3.21
N LEU A 191 -10.03 -8.78 4.26
CA LEU A 191 -10.40 -9.06 5.65
C LEU A 191 -11.75 -8.45 6.05
N LEU A 192 -12.21 -7.42 5.33
CA LEU A 192 -13.51 -6.78 5.55
C LEU A 192 -14.68 -7.60 5.00
N LEU A 193 -14.41 -8.63 4.21
CA LEU A 193 -15.44 -9.59 3.81
C LEU A 193 -15.95 -10.41 4.98
N ASP A 194 -17.21 -10.82 4.89
CA ASP A 194 -17.85 -11.66 5.88
C ASP A 194 -17.08 -12.96 6.17
N ALA A 195 -17.25 -13.47 7.39
CA ALA A 195 -16.75 -14.76 7.76
C ALA A 195 -17.52 -15.87 7.01
N GLY A 196 -16.79 -16.86 6.50
CA GLY A 196 -17.41 -18.00 5.79
C GLY A 196 -17.35 -17.91 4.25
N VAL A 197 -16.76 -16.85 3.73
CA VAL A 197 -16.49 -16.71 2.28
C VAL A 197 -15.41 -17.70 1.85
N SER A 198 -15.55 -18.27 0.65
CA SER A 198 -14.56 -19.21 0.08
C SER A 198 -13.18 -18.56 -0.10
N GLN A 199 -12.14 -19.40 -0.12
CA GLN A 199 -10.78 -18.90 -0.33
C GLN A 199 -10.59 -18.27 -1.72
N GLU A 200 -11.25 -18.81 -2.73
CA GLU A 200 -11.21 -18.27 -4.10
C GLU A 200 -11.77 -16.83 -4.12
N LEU A 201 -12.89 -16.61 -3.45
CA LEU A 201 -13.49 -15.28 -3.38
C LEU A 201 -12.61 -14.31 -2.59
N ARG A 202 -11.95 -14.76 -1.52
CA ARG A 202 -10.99 -13.94 -0.78
C ARG A 202 -9.80 -13.53 -1.64
N SER A 203 -9.27 -14.45 -2.44
CA SER A 203 -8.18 -14.16 -3.38
C SER A 203 -8.62 -13.17 -4.47
N GLU A 204 -9.85 -13.30 -4.97
CA GLU A 204 -10.42 -12.35 -5.95
C GLU A 204 -10.54 -10.94 -5.36
N VAL A 205 -11.07 -10.81 -4.15
CA VAL A 205 -11.21 -9.51 -3.45
C VAL A 205 -9.85 -8.95 -3.05
N TYR A 206 -8.89 -9.81 -2.71
CA TYR A 206 -7.51 -9.39 -2.50
C TYR A 206 -6.93 -8.73 -3.76
N LEU A 207 -7.11 -9.34 -4.94
CA LEU A 207 -6.67 -8.76 -6.21
C LEU A 207 -7.41 -7.45 -6.53
N CYS A 208 -8.68 -7.32 -6.16
CA CYS A 208 -9.42 -6.07 -6.30
C CYS A 208 -8.71 -4.94 -5.53
N GLY A 209 -8.42 -5.13 -4.26
CA GLY A 209 -7.68 -4.16 -3.45
C GLY A 209 -6.26 -3.91 -3.98
N LEU A 210 -5.54 -4.97 -4.39
CA LEU A 210 -4.16 -4.88 -4.87
C LEU A 210 -4.06 -4.06 -6.16
N PHE A 211 -4.99 -4.26 -7.09
CA PHE A 211 -4.97 -3.63 -8.40
C PHE A 211 -5.70 -2.29 -8.46
N SER A 212 -6.37 -1.88 -7.39
CA SER A 212 -7.12 -0.62 -7.33
C SER A 212 -6.26 0.65 -7.43
N ARG A 213 -4.93 0.54 -7.38
CA ARG A 213 -3.96 1.63 -7.52
C ARG A 213 -2.85 1.31 -8.52
N LEU A 214 -3.12 0.47 -9.51
CA LEU A 214 -2.11 0.16 -10.53
C LEU A 214 -1.70 1.38 -11.37
N ASP A 215 -2.61 2.33 -11.57
CA ASP A 215 -2.36 3.61 -12.24
C ASP A 215 -1.24 4.40 -11.58
N ASP A 216 -1.13 4.38 -10.27
CA ASP A 216 -0.07 5.07 -9.52
C ASP A 216 1.33 4.59 -9.93
N ILE A 217 1.50 3.28 -10.16
CA ILE A 217 2.80 2.68 -10.45
C ILE A 217 3.03 2.34 -11.93
N LEU A 218 1.97 2.23 -12.74
CA LEU A 218 2.09 2.02 -14.17
C LEU A 218 2.11 3.33 -14.96
N GLY A 219 1.63 4.44 -14.37
CA GLY A 219 1.57 5.74 -15.00
C GLY A 219 0.60 5.83 -16.19
N GLU A 220 -0.37 4.91 -16.23
CA GLU A 220 -1.44 4.84 -17.24
C GLU A 220 -2.80 4.72 -16.54
N PRO A 221 -3.92 5.05 -17.21
CA PRO A 221 -5.24 4.93 -16.62
C PRO A 221 -5.52 3.53 -16.07
N LEU A 222 -6.16 3.45 -14.89
CA LEU A 222 -6.49 2.19 -14.23
C LEU A 222 -7.35 1.30 -15.12
N GLU A 223 -8.29 1.89 -15.85
CA GLU A 223 -9.17 1.18 -16.79
C GLU A 223 -8.38 0.42 -17.85
N ASP A 224 -7.35 1.05 -18.44
CA ASP A 224 -6.50 0.43 -19.47
C ASP A 224 -5.69 -0.73 -18.89
N SER A 225 -5.20 -0.58 -17.68
CA SER A 225 -4.42 -1.63 -16.99
C SER A 225 -5.28 -2.83 -16.64
N LEU A 226 -6.50 -2.61 -16.12
CA LEU A 226 -7.42 -3.69 -15.77
C LEU A 226 -8.00 -4.39 -17.00
N ALA A 227 -8.27 -3.65 -18.09
CA ALA A 227 -8.79 -4.21 -19.34
C ALA A 227 -7.85 -5.24 -20.01
N ARG A 228 -6.56 -5.22 -19.70
CA ARG A 228 -5.59 -6.20 -20.20
C ARG A 228 -5.65 -7.55 -19.51
N LEU A 229 -6.34 -7.61 -18.38
CA LEU A 229 -6.49 -8.82 -17.60
C LEU A 229 -7.93 -9.34 -17.70
N PRO A 230 -8.14 -10.62 -17.90
CA PRO A 230 -9.49 -11.21 -17.92
C PRO A 230 -10.00 -11.42 -16.48
N LEU A 231 -10.08 -10.33 -15.74
CA LEU A 231 -10.59 -10.34 -14.37
C LEU A 231 -12.11 -10.50 -14.35
N SER A 232 -12.64 -10.97 -13.22
CA SER A 232 -14.08 -10.91 -12.94
C SER A 232 -14.56 -9.46 -13.02
N GLU A 233 -15.72 -9.22 -13.65
CA GLU A 233 -16.34 -7.88 -13.76
C GLU A 233 -16.54 -7.18 -12.41
N ARG A 234 -16.63 -7.95 -11.33
CA ARG A 234 -16.73 -7.43 -9.95
C ARG A 234 -15.52 -6.58 -9.54
N ILE A 235 -14.34 -6.84 -10.11
CA ILE A 235 -13.12 -6.08 -9.81
C ILE A 235 -13.17 -4.70 -10.46
N PRO A 236 -13.33 -4.55 -11.79
CA PRO A 236 -13.47 -3.23 -12.39
C PRO A 236 -14.73 -2.48 -11.92
N ASP A 237 -15.83 -3.16 -11.62
CA ASP A 237 -17.01 -2.51 -11.03
C ASP A 237 -16.65 -1.84 -9.69
N ALA A 238 -15.98 -2.54 -8.79
CA ALA A 238 -15.58 -1.98 -7.51
C ALA A 238 -14.48 -0.91 -7.64
N ALA A 239 -13.44 -1.18 -8.44
CA ALA A 239 -12.27 -0.30 -8.52
C ALA A 239 -12.49 0.98 -9.33
N LEU A 240 -13.32 0.92 -10.40
CA LEU A 240 -13.55 2.04 -11.31
C LEU A 240 -14.87 2.74 -11.07
N ARG A 241 -15.94 1.99 -10.74
CA ARG A 241 -17.32 2.50 -10.64
C ARG A 241 -17.81 2.63 -9.21
N GLN A 242 -17.08 2.06 -8.24
CA GLN A 242 -17.50 1.99 -6.84
C GLN A 242 -18.84 1.26 -6.67
N GLU A 243 -19.06 0.24 -7.47
CA GLU A 243 -20.28 -0.57 -7.51
C GLU A 243 -20.01 -2.05 -7.29
N GLY A 244 -21.05 -2.83 -7.05
CA GLY A 244 -20.98 -4.27 -6.93
C GLY A 244 -20.56 -4.79 -5.53
N PRO A 245 -20.36 -6.10 -5.38
CA PRO A 245 -20.24 -6.75 -4.08
C PRO A 245 -18.93 -6.46 -3.35
N TYR A 246 -17.90 -5.91 -4.02
CA TYR A 246 -16.60 -5.60 -3.42
C TYR A 246 -16.44 -4.12 -3.11
N ALA A 247 -17.33 -3.25 -3.62
CA ALA A 247 -17.24 -1.81 -3.48
C ALA A 247 -17.20 -1.37 -2.02
N SER A 248 -18.11 -1.87 -1.19
CA SER A 248 -18.16 -1.51 0.24
C SER A 248 -16.89 -1.85 1.01
N SER A 249 -16.29 -3.02 0.74
CA SER A 249 -15.03 -3.42 1.39
C SER A 249 -13.84 -2.60 0.89
N LEU A 250 -13.80 -2.29 -0.40
CA LEU A 250 -12.75 -1.46 -0.99
C LEU A 250 -12.84 -0.02 -0.52
N GLU A 251 -14.03 0.56 -0.53
CA GLU A 251 -14.29 1.93 -0.07
C GLU A 251 -13.94 2.12 1.40
N MET A 252 -14.32 1.16 2.26
CA MET A 252 -13.94 1.15 3.65
C MET A 252 -12.43 1.03 3.83
N ALA A 253 -11.75 0.18 3.05
CA ALA A 253 -10.29 0.06 3.09
C ALA A 253 -9.60 1.38 2.72
N ILE A 254 -10.08 2.05 1.67
CA ILE A 254 -9.60 3.38 1.25
C ILE A 254 -9.83 4.43 2.34
N ALA A 255 -11.01 4.44 2.96
CA ALA A 255 -11.31 5.38 4.04
C ALA A 255 -10.41 5.18 5.28
N LEU A 256 -10.04 3.93 5.58
CA LEU A 256 -9.16 3.60 6.69
C LEU A 256 -7.68 3.92 6.42
N GLU A 257 -7.27 4.01 5.16
CA GLU A 257 -5.92 4.45 4.77
C GLU A 257 -5.77 5.97 4.81
N ASN A 258 -6.84 6.67 4.49
CA ASN A 258 -6.85 8.12 4.50
C ASN A 258 -7.15 8.62 5.91
N GLU A 259 -6.67 9.83 6.24
CA GLU A 259 -7.04 10.53 7.48
C GLU A 259 -8.50 11.03 7.48
N THR A 260 -9.39 10.33 6.79
CA THR A 260 -10.83 10.56 6.90
C THR A 260 -11.22 10.36 8.36
N GLY A 261 -11.70 11.40 9.01
CA GLY A 261 -12.00 11.36 10.44
C GLY A 261 -12.92 10.18 10.79
N ALA A 262 -12.94 9.79 12.05
CA ALA A 262 -13.80 8.72 12.56
C ALA A 262 -15.29 8.86 12.15
N GLU A 263 -15.71 10.06 11.77
CA GLU A 263 -17.03 10.40 11.29
C GLU A 263 -17.29 9.78 9.90
N ALA A 264 -16.38 9.95 8.93
CA ALA A 264 -16.50 9.35 7.61
C ALA A 264 -16.55 7.82 7.65
N VAL A 265 -15.77 7.19 8.54
CA VAL A 265 -15.84 5.72 8.74
C VAL A 265 -17.19 5.30 9.31
N ARG A 266 -17.79 6.10 10.21
CA ARG A 266 -19.13 5.82 10.73
C ARG A 266 -20.22 5.95 9.66
N ASP A 267 -20.12 6.99 8.84
CA ASP A 267 -21.06 7.23 7.74
C ASP A 267 -21.02 6.04 6.74
N LEU A 268 -19.83 5.56 6.40
CA LEU A 268 -19.68 4.37 5.57
C LEU A 268 -20.21 3.10 6.25
N CYS A 269 -20.04 2.96 7.56
CA CYS A 269 -20.63 1.86 8.31
C CYS A 269 -22.15 1.88 8.21
N GLU A 270 -22.80 3.04 8.34
CA GLU A 270 -24.24 3.21 8.21
C GLU A 270 -24.70 2.94 6.77
N GLN A 271 -23.98 3.50 5.79
CA GLN A 271 -24.30 3.35 4.36
C GLN A 271 -24.27 1.88 3.90
N HIS A 272 -23.27 1.13 4.34
CA HIS A 272 -23.05 -0.26 3.91
C HIS A 272 -23.53 -1.32 4.90
N GLY A 273 -24.15 -0.92 6.01
CA GLY A 273 -24.60 -1.85 7.05
C GLY A 273 -23.47 -2.58 7.76
N MET A 274 -22.29 -1.98 7.82
CA MET A 274 -21.11 -2.55 8.49
C MET A 274 -21.09 -2.15 9.97
N HIS A 275 -20.63 -3.06 10.82
CA HIS A 275 -20.49 -2.78 12.24
C HIS A 275 -19.09 -2.25 12.57
N LEU A 276 -19.00 -1.10 13.23
CA LEU A 276 -17.73 -0.48 13.64
C LEU A 276 -16.86 -1.44 14.48
N GLU A 277 -17.47 -2.30 15.30
CA GLU A 277 -16.74 -3.34 16.04
C GLU A 277 -16.04 -4.35 15.12
N THR A 278 -16.68 -4.71 14.01
CA THR A 278 -16.09 -5.60 12.99
C THR A 278 -14.91 -4.93 12.32
N ILE A 279 -15.02 -3.64 11.97
CA ILE A 279 -13.92 -2.86 11.40
C ILE A 279 -12.73 -2.81 12.37
N ASN A 280 -12.96 -2.44 13.62
CA ASN A 280 -11.91 -2.40 14.66
C ASN A 280 -11.24 -3.76 14.85
N ARG A 281 -12.01 -4.85 14.88
CA ARG A 281 -11.48 -6.21 15.00
C ARG A 281 -10.62 -6.59 13.80
N THR A 282 -11.02 -6.18 12.60
CA THR A 282 -10.26 -6.39 11.35
C THR A 282 -8.93 -5.64 11.38
N LEU A 283 -8.92 -4.38 11.79
CA LEU A 283 -7.70 -3.59 11.97
C LEU A 283 -6.74 -4.23 12.97
N LEU A 284 -7.25 -4.69 14.13
CA LEU A 284 -6.42 -5.36 15.13
C LEU A 284 -5.81 -6.66 14.61
N ARG A 285 -6.54 -7.42 13.80
CA ARG A 285 -6.00 -8.63 13.13
C ARG A 285 -4.90 -8.28 12.16
N LEU A 286 -5.10 -7.25 11.34
CA LEU A 286 -4.10 -6.78 10.38
C LEU A 286 -2.80 -6.34 11.10
N ILE A 287 -2.92 -5.49 12.13
CA ILE A 287 -1.77 -5.04 12.93
C ILE A 287 -1.05 -6.22 13.59
N SER A 288 -1.79 -7.19 14.07
CA SER A 288 -1.22 -8.39 14.71
C SER A 288 -0.45 -9.26 13.72
N SER A 289 -0.92 -9.37 12.46
CA SER A 289 -0.22 -10.11 11.41
C SER A 289 1.12 -9.47 11.04
N TRP A 290 1.18 -8.13 11.01
CA TRP A 290 2.43 -7.42 10.72
C TRP A 290 3.49 -7.60 11.81
N ARG A 291 3.08 -7.63 13.08
CA ARG A 291 4.01 -7.88 14.20
C ARG A 291 4.71 -9.25 14.10
N SER A 292 4.07 -10.23 13.49
CA SER A 292 4.65 -11.55 13.28
C SER A 292 5.63 -11.62 12.10
N GLN A 293 5.51 -10.68 11.14
CA GLN A 293 6.35 -10.62 9.93
C GLN A 293 7.58 -9.72 10.10
N THR A 294 7.56 -8.77 11.05
CA THR A 294 8.69 -7.88 11.29
C THR A 294 9.80 -8.64 12.00
N PRO A 295 11.04 -8.70 11.44
CA PRO A 295 12.17 -9.27 12.16
C PRO A 295 12.34 -8.52 13.48
N ARG A 296 12.48 -9.24 14.58
CA ARG A 296 12.90 -8.64 15.86
C ARG A 296 14.34 -8.19 15.70
N TRP A 297 14.53 -6.87 15.66
CA TRP A 297 15.85 -6.24 15.73
C TRP A 297 16.47 -6.46 17.11
#